data_c5bc8d87c9fb16ce702f98c01629097a
#
_entry.id   c5bc8d87c9fb16ce702f98c01629097a
#
_cell.length_a   1.000
_cell.length_b   1.000
_cell.length_c   1.000
_cell.angle_alpha   90.00
_cell.angle_beta   90.00
_cell.angle_gamma   90.00
#
_symmetry.space_group_name_H-M   'P 1'
#
loop_
_entity.id
_entity.type
_entity.pdbx_description
1 polymer ?
#
loop_
_entity_poly.entity_id
_entity_poly.type
_entity_poly.pdbx_seq_one_letter_code
_entity_poly.pdbx_strand_id
1 'polypeptide(L)'
;RRKIMKKWNVQTIVLTAMLAGLAGALMSLEFSLPMMPPFYKIDFSDVPSVIALFSVGPVSAALVEIIKLVVKVVTVGTNTAYVGELANLLGVALFVLPTWFVYKKMHKTRKAVIVSLLVGMVVRTAFACFCNACITLPLYAKAMGMPLDSVVQMVGSVNPSIKDLTSFIALATIPFNLIKIAANYLIGYFLMERLASVRPSFKFIYEAK
;
A
#
# COMPACT_ATOMS: atom_id res chain seq x y z
N ARG A 1 -13.63 28.57 15.04
CA ARG A 1 -13.86 27.17 15.46
C ARG A 1 -12.50 26.46 15.44
N ARG A 2 -11.84 26.35 16.61
CA ARG A 2 -10.60 25.56 16.77
C ARG A 2 -10.96 24.10 16.45
N LYS A 3 -10.41 23.52 15.36
CA LYS A 3 -10.36 22.08 15.14
C LYS A 3 -9.54 21.49 16.27
N ILE A 4 -10.22 20.91 17.26
CA ILE A 4 -9.58 20.09 18.29
C ILE A 4 -9.00 18.87 17.56
N MET A 5 -7.71 18.86 17.30
CA MET A 5 -6.99 17.63 16.96
C MET A 5 -7.23 16.69 18.14
N LYS A 6 -7.87 15.55 17.86
CA LYS A 6 -8.13 14.52 18.87
C LYS A 6 -6.77 14.17 19.49
N LYS A 7 -6.55 14.52 20.75
CA LYS A 7 -5.28 14.25 21.44
C LYS A 7 -5.04 12.74 21.36
N TRP A 8 -3.85 12.38 20.93
CA TRP A 8 -3.42 10.99 20.94
C TRP A 8 -3.41 10.51 22.40
N ASN A 9 -4.21 9.52 22.68
CA ASN A 9 -4.21 8.85 23.98
C ASN A 9 -3.32 7.60 23.91
N VAL A 10 -2.99 7.02 25.05
CA VAL A 10 -2.15 5.83 25.15
C VAL A 10 -2.69 4.69 24.31
N GLN A 11 -4.02 4.49 24.28
CA GLN A 11 -4.66 3.44 23.48
C GLN A 11 -4.41 3.62 21.98
N THR A 12 -4.50 4.86 21.48
CA THR A 12 -4.21 5.19 20.08
C THR A 12 -2.75 4.90 19.73
N ILE A 13 -1.82 5.27 20.62
CA ILE A 13 -0.38 5.02 20.40
C ILE A 13 -0.10 3.52 20.38
N VAL A 14 -0.60 2.79 21.37
CA VAL A 14 -0.40 1.33 21.47
C VAL A 14 -1.00 0.62 20.25
N LEU A 15 -2.22 0.96 19.85
CA LEU A 15 -2.84 0.35 18.67
C LEU A 15 -2.06 0.64 17.40
N THR A 16 -1.59 1.88 17.21
CA THR A 16 -0.77 2.25 16.04
C THR A 16 0.54 1.47 16.03
N ALA A 17 1.20 1.32 17.18
CA ALA A 17 2.44 0.56 17.30
C ALA A 17 2.25 -0.94 17.01
N MET A 18 1.17 -1.54 17.53
CA MET A 18 0.84 -2.94 17.26
C MET A 18 0.54 -3.18 15.77
N LEU A 19 -0.24 -2.30 15.13
CA LEU A 19 -0.54 -2.37 13.71
C LEU A 19 0.72 -2.16 12.86
N ALA A 20 1.63 -1.28 13.27
CA ALA A 20 2.89 -1.04 12.58
C ALA A 20 3.84 -2.25 12.68
N GLY A 21 3.95 -2.86 13.86
CA GLY A 21 4.73 -4.09 14.04
C GLY A 21 4.19 -5.25 13.21
N LEU A 22 2.87 -5.44 13.21
CA LEU A 22 2.20 -6.44 12.38
C LEU A 22 2.41 -6.17 10.88
N ALA A 23 2.30 -4.92 10.43
CA ALA A 23 2.55 -4.54 9.05
C ALA A 23 3.99 -4.84 8.63
N GLY A 24 4.97 -4.54 9.49
CA GLY A 24 6.38 -4.86 9.25
C GLY A 24 6.63 -6.37 9.11
N ALA A 25 6.04 -7.17 10.01
CA ALA A 25 6.11 -8.62 9.95
C ALA A 25 5.49 -9.17 8.65
N LEU A 26 4.30 -8.69 8.27
CA LEU A 26 3.63 -9.10 7.03
C LEU A 26 4.40 -8.66 5.78
N MET A 27 5.09 -7.53 5.81
CA MET A 27 5.93 -7.07 4.71
C MET A 27 7.17 -7.95 4.52
N SER A 28 7.65 -8.56 5.59
CA SER A 28 8.79 -9.50 5.54
C SER A 28 8.40 -10.87 4.94
N LEU A 29 7.09 -11.19 4.92
CA LEU A 29 6.51 -12.41 4.34
C LEU A 29 6.05 -12.17 2.88
N GLU A 30 6.92 -11.60 2.06
CA GLU A 30 6.64 -11.29 0.66
C GLU A 30 6.89 -12.50 -0.25
N PHE A 31 6.06 -12.66 -1.28
CA PHE A 31 6.22 -13.71 -2.30
C PHE A 31 6.00 -13.17 -3.71
N SER A 32 6.74 -13.72 -4.67
CA SER A 32 6.61 -13.36 -6.08
C SER A 32 5.47 -14.11 -6.75
N LEU A 33 4.75 -13.44 -7.64
CA LEU A 33 3.71 -14.09 -8.46
C LEU A 33 4.36 -14.81 -9.64
N PRO A 34 3.84 -16.00 -10.02
CA PRO A 34 4.19 -16.63 -11.30
C PRO A 34 3.92 -15.65 -12.47
N MET A 35 4.76 -15.69 -13.48
CA MET A 35 4.68 -14.85 -14.69
C MET A 35 4.81 -13.33 -14.45
N MET A 36 5.22 -12.91 -13.25
CA MET A 36 5.53 -11.51 -12.93
C MET A 36 7.04 -11.32 -12.73
N PRO A 37 7.55 -10.09 -12.91
CA PRO A 37 8.95 -9.79 -12.59
C PRO A 37 9.30 -10.21 -11.16
N PRO A 38 10.51 -10.75 -10.91
CA PRO A 38 10.90 -11.24 -9.58
C PRO A 38 10.96 -10.14 -8.51
N PHE A 39 11.02 -8.87 -8.91
CA PHE A 39 10.94 -7.73 -8.01
C PHE A 39 9.49 -7.30 -7.70
N TYR A 40 8.48 -7.87 -8.38
CA TYR A 40 7.08 -7.66 -8.04
C TYR A 40 6.63 -8.74 -7.05
N LYS A 41 6.59 -8.34 -5.79
CA LYS A 41 6.23 -9.21 -4.68
C LYS A 41 4.95 -8.77 -4.01
N ILE A 42 4.09 -9.73 -3.72
CA ILE A 42 2.88 -9.53 -2.94
C ILE A 42 3.18 -9.76 -1.46
N ASP A 43 2.65 -8.89 -0.65
CA ASP A 43 2.57 -9.00 0.79
C ASP A 43 1.21 -8.44 1.27
N PHE A 44 0.88 -8.70 2.53
CA PHE A 44 -0.36 -8.21 3.14
C PHE A 44 -0.12 -7.08 4.14
N SER A 45 0.97 -6.37 4.02
CA SER A 45 1.39 -5.33 4.95
C SER A 45 0.53 -4.06 4.91
N ASP A 46 -0.25 -3.84 3.85
CA ASP A 46 -1.19 -2.73 3.75
C ASP A 46 -2.49 -2.98 4.55
N VAL A 47 -2.79 -4.23 4.92
CA VAL A 47 -3.98 -4.59 5.72
C VAL A 47 -4.05 -3.83 7.05
N PRO A 48 -2.99 -3.84 7.90
CA PRO A 48 -2.98 -3.04 9.12
C PRO A 48 -3.10 -1.53 8.88
N SER A 49 -2.58 -1.03 7.76
CA SER A 49 -2.67 0.38 7.40
C SER A 49 -4.11 0.80 7.06
N VAL A 50 -4.85 -0.06 6.36
CA VAL A 50 -6.29 0.14 6.11
C VAL A 50 -7.07 0.19 7.43
N ILE A 51 -6.81 -0.76 8.33
CA ILE A 51 -7.43 -0.78 9.66
C ILE A 51 -7.09 0.50 10.42
N ALA A 52 -5.82 0.93 10.44
CA ALA A 52 -5.39 2.15 11.10
C ALA A 52 -6.08 3.40 10.54
N LEU A 53 -6.23 3.48 9.21
CA LEU A 53 -6.84 4.61 8.53
C LEU A 53 -8.28 4.85 9.00
N PHE A 54 -9.09 3.80 9.05
CA PHE A 54 -10.51 3.91 9.37
C PHE A 54 -10.84 3.80 10.87
N SER A 55 -9.95 3.24 11.68
CA SER A 55 -10.16 3.12 13.14
C SER A 55 -9.53 4.27 13.92
N VAL A 56 -8.36 4.74 13.53
CA VAL A 56 -7.61 5.79 14.24
C VAL A 56 -7.57 7.09 13.43
N GLY A 57 -7.21 6.99 12.16
CA GLY A 57 -7.13 8.13 11.25
C GLY A 57 -5.88 8.16 10.38
N PRO A 58 -5.76 9.20 9.53
CA PRO A 58 -4.75 9.25 8.48
C PRO A 58 -3.31 9.33 9.01
N VAL A 59 -3.08 9.98 10.14
CA VAL A 59 -1.75 10.07 10.74
C VAL A 59 -1.28 8.71 11.24
N SER A 60 -2.17 7.93 11.87
CA SER A 60 -1.85 6.56 12.30
C SER A 60 -1.54 5.66 11.10
N ALA A 61 -2.35 5.72 10.03
CA ALA A 61 -2.10 4.96 8.82
C ALA A 61 -0.74 5.31 8.18
N ALA A 62 -0.41 6.60 8.10
CA ALA A 62 0.88 7.03 7.58
C ALA A 62 2.05 6.53 8.44
N LEU A 63 1.92 6.56 9.76
CA LEU A 63 2.94 6.02 10.67
C LEU A 63 3.10 4.51 10.52
N VAL A 64 2.00 3.76 10.40
CA VAL A 64 2.06 2.31 10.15
C VAL A 64 2.81 2.03 8.85
N GLU A 65 2.53 2.76 7.78
CA GLU A 65 3.21 2.63 6.48
C GLU A 65 4.71 2.95 6.57
N ILE A 66 5.11 4.00 7.29
CA ILE A 66 6.52 4.37 7.44
C ILE A 66 7.26 3.35 8.30
N ILE A 67 6.69 2.98 9.45
CA ILE A 67 7.33 2.05 10.39
C ILE A 67 7.51 0.66 9.77
N LYS A 68 6.52 0.16 8.99
CA LYS A 68 6.67 -1.13 8.31
C LYS A 68 7.86 -1.18 7.36
N LEU A 69 8.13 -0.05 6.64
CA LEU A 69 9.31 0.03 5.77
C LEU A 69 10.61 -0.02 6.56
N VAL A 70 10.66 0.70 7.69
CA VAL A 70 11.83 0.65 8.58
C VAL A 70 12.05 -0.77 9.13
N VAL A 71 10.99 -1.42 9.60
CA VAL A 71 11.05 -2.81 10.09
C VAL A 71 11.57 -3.74 9.00
N LYS A 72 11.02 -3.68 7.78
CA LYS A 72 11.48 -4.52 6.66
C LYS A 72 12.96 -4.30 6.36
N VAL A 73 13.38 -3.05 6.25
CA VAL A 73 14.78 -2.73 5.94
C VAL A 73 15.74 -3.27 7.00
N VAL A 74 15.34 -3.17 8.28
CA VAL A 74 16.17 -3.64 9.40
C VAL A 74 16.20 -5.18 9.50
N THR A 75 15.06 -5.86 9.22
CA THR A 75 14.93 -7.31 9.42
C THR A 75 15.36 -8.15 8.22
N VAL A 76 15.05 -7.72 7.02
CA VAL A 76 15.25 -8.49 5.77
C VAL A 76 16.24 -7.80 4.84
N GLY A 77 16.43 -6.49 4.99
CA GLY A 77 17.22 -5.69 4.05
C GLY A 77 16.44 -5.36 2.77
N THR A 78 17.19 -5.10 1.70
CA THR A 78 16.62 -4.75 0.38
C THR A 78 17.17 -5.63 -0.72
N ASN A 79 16.29 -6.06 -1.63
CA ASN A 79 16.68 -6.78 -2.86
C ASN A 79 16.63 -5.87 -4.11
N THR A 80 16.28 -4.59 -3.92
CA THR A 80 16.06 -3.62 -5.00
C THR A 80 16.96 -2.38 -4.87
N ALA A 81 18.06 -2.48 -4.12
CA ALA A 81 18.95 -1.35 -3.80
C ALA A 81 18.17 -0.13 -3.28
N TYR A 82 17.18 -0.35 -2.42
CA TYR A 82 16.26 0.63 -1.81
C TYR A 82 15.29 1.33 -2.79
N VAL A 83 15.30 0.98 -4.07
CA VAL A 83 14.39 1.59 -5.07
C VAL A 83 12.93 1.24 -4.78
N GLY A 84 12.67 -0.03 -4.44
CA GLY A 84 11.32 -0.50 -4.09
C GLY A 84 10.79 0.14 -2.81
N GLU A 85 11.63 0.30 -1.80
CA GLU A 85 11.29 0.95 -0.53
C GLU A 85 10.99 2.44 -0.73
N LEU A 86 11.77 3.12 -1.57
CA LEU A 86 11.52 4.51 -1.93
C LEU A 86 10.17 4.66 -2.66
N ALA A 87 9.87 3.80 -3.62
CA ALA A 87 8.58 3.79 -4.32
C ALA A 87 7.40 3.56 -3.37
N ASN A 88 7.55 2.63 -2.41
CA ASN A 88 6.55 2.41 -1.35
C ASN A 88 6.36 3.64 -0.48
N LEU A 89 7.44 4.30 -0.05
CA LEU A 89 7.37 5.52 0.76
C LEU A 89 6.64 6.65 0.03
N LEU A 90 6.94 6.88 -1.25
CA LEU A 90 6.23 7.87 -2.07
C LEU A 90 4.74 7.49 -2.23
N GLY A 91 4.42 6.20 -2.27
CA GLY A 91 3.06 5.69 -2.35
C GLY A 91 2.22 5.93 -1.08
N VAL A 92 2.83 6.17 0.08
CA VAL A 92 2.11 6.36 1.36
C VAL A 92 1.12 7.53 1.30
N ALA A 93 1.58 8.70 0.87
CA ALA A 93 0.74 9.89 0.79
C ALA A 93 -0.41 9.70 -0.19
N LEU A 94 -0.16 9.01 -1.30
CA LEU A 94 -1.13 8.73 -2.37
C LEU A 94 -2.14 7.62 -2.02
N PHE A 95 -1.84 6.83 -1.02
CA PHE A 95 -2.84 5.96 -0.40
C PHE A 95 -3.67 6.72 0.64
N VAL A 96 -3.01 7.33 1.62
CA VAL A 96 -3.65 7.87 2.82
C VAL A 96 -4.50 9.11 2.49
N LEU A 97 -3.96 10.07 1.72
CA LEU A 97 -4.61 11.35 1.52
C LEU A 97 -5.89 11.25 0.67
N PRO A 98 -5.90 10.64 -0.53
CA PRO A 98 -7.12 10.58 -1.34
C PRO A 98 -8.19 9.70 -0.69
N THR A 99 -7.79 8.56 -0.10
CA THR A 99 -8.72 7.66 0.59
C THR A 99 -9.38 8.38 1.76
N TRP A 100 -8.61 9.06 2.61
CA TRP A 100 -9.16 9.80 3.74
C TRP A 100 -10.01 10.99 3.31
N PHE A 101 -9.63 11.72 2.27
CA PHE A 101 -10.38 12.87 1.76
C PHE A 101 -11.76 12.45 1.26
N VAL A 102 -11.84 11.41 0.42
CA VAL A 102 -13.11 10.88 -0.08
C VAL A 102 -13.97 10.33 1.05
N TYR A 103 -13.39 9.53 1.95
CA TYR A 103 -14.07 9.01 3.12
C TYR A 103 -14.71 10.11 3.98
N LYS A 104 -13.95 11.17 4.24
CA LYS A 104 -14.42 12.31 5.01
C LYS A 104 -15.54 13.10 4.28
N LYS A 105 -15.39 13.30 2.96
CA LYS A 105 -16.38 14.02 2.13
C LYS A 105 -17.72 13.28 2.05
N MET A 106 -17.69 11.95 2.07
CA MET A 106 -18.87 11.08 2.05
C MET A 106 -19.43 10.77 3.44
N HIS A 107 -19.22 11.66 4.43
CA HIS A 107 -19.79 11.55 5.76
C HIS A 107 -19.48 10.26 6.52
N LYS A 108 -18.35 9.61 6.20
CA LYS A 108 -17.81 8.44 6.94
C LYS A 108 -18.81 7.28 7.05
N THR A 109 -19.54 7.00 6.01
CA THR A 109 -20.46 5.84 5.92
C THR A 109 -19.74 4.57 5.49
N ARG A 110 -20.39 3.39 5.61
CA ARG A 110 -19.87 2.12 5.07
C ARG A 110 -19.62 2.21 3.55
N LYS A 111 -20.53 2.81 2.81
CA LYS A 111 -20.36 3.09 1.38
C LYS A 111 -19.14 3.98 1.12
N ALA A 112 -18.91 4.96 2.00
CA ALA A 112 -17.74 5.83 1.91
C ALA A 112 -16.42 5.08 2.05
N VAL A 113 -16.35 4.04 2.89
CA VAL A 113 -15.15 3.18 3.01
C VAL A 113 -14.86 2.53 1.65
N ILE A 114 -15.84 1.85 1.07
CA ILE A 114 -15.67 1.14 -0.22
C ILE A 114 -15.25 2.12 -1.32
N VAL A 115 -15.99 3.22 -1.50
CA VAL A 115 -15.69 4.21 -2.54
C VAL A 115 -14.31 4.85 -2.33
N SER A 116 -13.95 5.17 -1.09
CA SER A 116 -12.64 5.76 -0.79
C SER A 116 -11.49 4.79 -1.06
N LEU A 117 -11.65 3.50 -0.77
CA LEU A 117 -10.67 2.46 -1.09
C LEU A 117 -10.52 2.29 -2.61
N LEU A 118 -11.63 2.29 -3.37
CA LEU A 118 -11.58 2.24 -4.83
C LEU A 118 -10.84 3.45 -5.42
N VAL A 119 -11.14 4.66 -4.95
CA VAL A 119 -10.41 5.87 -5.38
C VAL A 119 -8.95 5.78 -5.00
N GLY A 120 -8.62 5.38 -3.78
CA GLY A 120 -7.24 5.17 -3.34
C GLY A 120 -6.49 4.15 -4.20
N MET A 121 -7.16 3.05 -4.58
CA MET A 121 -6.60 2.02 -5.47
C MET A 121 -6.26 2.60 -6.86
N VAL A 122 -7.18 3.34 -7.46
CA VAL A 122 -6.96 3.96 -8.79
C VAL A 122 -5.80 4.96 -8.73
N VAL A 123 -5.82 5.87 -7.75
CA VAL A 123 -4.75 6.88 -7.59
C VAL A 123 -3.40 6.23 -7.35
N ARG A 124 -3.34 5.23 -6.46
CA ARG A 124 -2.08 4.53 -6.15
C ARG A 124 -1.56 3.73 -7.36
N THR A 125 -2.45 3.06 -8.13
CA THR A 125 -2.06 2.34 -9.34
C THR A 125 -1.54 3.29 -10.42
N ALA A 126 -2.25 4.40 -10.68
CA ALA A 126 -1.80 5.41 -11.65
C ALA A 126 -0.40 5.97 -11.28
N PHE A 127 -0.20 6.26 -10.00
CA PHE A 127 1.11 6.71 -9.52
C PHE A 127 2.18 5.62 -9.62
N ALA A 128 1.84 4.36 -9.35
CA ALA A 128 2.77 3.23 -9.51
C ALA A 128 3.21 3.09 -10.98
N CYS A 129 2.30 3.29 -11.93
CA CYS A 129 2.65 3.30 -13.36
C CYS A 129 3.63 4.43 -13.68
N PHE A 130 3.36 5.65 -13.21
CA PHE A 130 4.26 6.79 -13.38
C PHE A 130 5.63 6.54 -12.73
N CYS A 131 5.64 6.09 -11.47
CA CYS A 131 6.88 5.78 -10.77
C CYS A 131 7.68 4.66 -11.46
N ASN A 132 7.02 3.59 -11.90
CA ASN A 132 7.71 2.52 -12.61
C ASN A 132 8.32 3.00 -13.92
N ALA A 133 7.59 3.79 -14.71
CA ALA A 133 8.10 4.31 -15.97
C ALA A 133 9.26 5.28 -15.80
N CYS A 134 9.16 6.23 -14.85
CA CYS A 134 10.06 7.38 -14.78
C CYS A 134 11.14 7.26 -13.69
N ILE A 135 10.92 6.45 -12.66
CA ILE A 135 11.77 6.41 -11.46
C ILE A 135 12.27 4.99 -11.19
N THR A 136 11.34 4.06 -10.91
CA THR A 136 11.70 2.75 -10.33
C THR A 136 12.49 1.90 -11.32
N LEU A 137 11.99 1.72 -12.55
CA LEU A 137 12.67 0.89 -13.56
C LEU A 137 13.99 1.50 -14.02
N PRO A 138 14.10 2.81 -14.33
CA PRO A 138 15.39 3.43 -14.63
C PRO A 138 16.41 3.32 -13.48
N LEU A 139 15.99 3.56 -12.23
CA LEU A 139 16.87 3.41 -11.07
C LEU A 139 17.27 1.96 -10.83
N TYR A 140 16.34 1.02 -11.00
CA TYR A 140 16.61 -0.41 -10.88
C TYR A 140 17.62 -0.87 -11.94
N ALA A 141 17.42 -0.49 -13.19
CA ALA A 141 18.36 -0.78 -14.29
C ALA A 141 19.77 -0.24 -13.98
N LYS A 142 19.84 1.02 -13.52
CA LYS A 142 21.11 1.65 -13.12
C LYS A 142 21.76 0.94 -11.93
N ALA A 143 20.99 0.55 -10.92
CA ALA A 143 21.50 -0.16 -9.74
C ALA A 143 22.02 -1.56 -10.09
N MET A 144 21.43 -2.22 -11.09
CA MET A 144 21.84 -3.53 -11.59
C MET A 144 22.94 -3.43 -12.67
N GLY A 145 23.36 -2.23 -13.07
CA GLY A 145 24.38 -2.03 -14.09
C GLY A 145 23.97 -2.47 -15.49
N MET A 146 22.68 -2.47 -15.82
CA MET A 146 22.15 -2.92 -17.11
C MET A 146 21.25 -1.86 -17.78
N PRO A 147 21.11 -1.88 -19.13
CA PRO A 147 20.18 -1.04 -19.84
C PRO A 147 18.72 -1.33 -19.44
N LEU A 148 17.86 -0.31 -19.53
CA LEU A 148 16.43 -0.45 -19.24
C LEU A 148 15.75 -1.52 -20.12
N ASP A 149 16.14 -1.57 -21.40
CA ASP A 149 15.61 -2.57 -22.34
C ASP A 149 15.92 -4.00 -21.93
N SER A 150 17.07 -4.25 -21.30
CA SER A 150 17.41 -5.56 -20.75
C SER A 150 16.51 -5.96 -19.59
N VAL A 151 16.08 -5.00 -18.75
CA VAL A 151 15.09 -5.25 -17.69
C VAL A 151 13.73 -5.61 -18.28
N VAL A 152 13.31 -4.91 -19.33
CA VAL A 152 12.06 -5.21 -20.05
C VAL A 152 12.12 -6.58 -20.72
N GLN A 153 13.23 -6.92 -21.39
CA GLN A 153 13.43 -8.22 -22.04
C GLN A 153 13.47 -9.38 -21.04
N MET A 154 14.04 -9.19 -19.85
CA MET A 154 14.03 -10.19 -18.78
C MET A 154 12.59 -10.59 -18.42
N VAL A 155 11.65 -9.63 -18.40
CA VAL A 155 10.24 -9.91 -18.17
C VAL A 155 9.56 -10.45 -19.43
N GLY A 156 9.95 -10.00 -20.60
CA GLY A 156 9.53 -10.53 -21.90
C GLY A 156 9.84 -12.02 -22.09
N SER A 157 10.89 -12.53 -21.46
CA SER A 157 11.20 -13.97 -21.47
C SER A 157 10.16 -14.82 -20.72
N VAL A 158 9.46 -14.23 -19.73
CA VAL A 158 8.39 -14.88 -18.97
C VAL A 158 7.02 -14.62 -19.62
N ASN A 159 6.83 -13.44 -20.20
CA ASN A 159 5.61 -13.07 -20.92
C ASN A 159 5.95 -12.43 -22.27
N PRO A 160 5.89 -13.21 -23.39
CA PRO A 160 6.25 -12.74 -24.73
C PRO A 160 5.44 -11.55 -25.26
N SER A 161 4.30 -11.22 -24.61
CA SER A 161 3.51 -10.03 -24.96
C SER A 161 4.15 -8.72 -24.48
N ILE A 162 5.16 -8.79 -23.60
CA ILE A 162 5.89 -7.62 -23.08
C ILE A 162 7.12 -7.40 -23.97
N LYS A 163 7.05 -6.38 -24.83
CA LYS A 163 8.10 -6.06 -25.82
C LYS A 163 8.81 -4.74 -25.51
N ASP A 164 8.14 -3.84 -24.83
CA ASP A 164 8.59 -2.48 -24.53
C ASP A 164 8.08 -2.00 -23.17
N LEU A 165 8.50 -0.80 -22.75
CA LEU A 165 8.10 -0.19 -21.50
C LEU A 165 6.58 -0.01 -21.39
N THR A 166 5.90 0.30 -22.49
CA THR A 166 4.44 0.53 -22.51
C THR A 166 3.69 -0.77 -22.24
N SER A 167 4.05 -1.83 -22.95
CA SER A 167 3.47 -3.17 -22.72
C SER A 167 3.84 -3.73 -21.34
N PHE A 168 5.04 -3.42 -20.82
CA PHE A 168 5.42 -3.73 -19.45
C PHE A 168 4.48 -3.06 -18.43
N ILE A 169 4.24 -1.76 -18.58
CA ILE A 169 3.32 -1.02 -17.69
C ILE A 169 1.90 -1.59 -17.78
N ALA A 170 1.40 -1.83 -18.99
CA ALA A 170 0.04 -2.30 -19.22
C ALA A 170 -0.19 -3.74 -18.72
N LEU A 171 0.75 -4.64 -18.96
CA LEU A 171 0.58 -6.08 -18.76
C LEU A 171 1.23 -6.60 -17.46
N ALA A 172 2.16 -5.87 -16.88
CA ALA A 172 2.77 -6.26 -15.61
C ALA A 172 2.43 -5.27 -14.48
N THR A 173 2.70 -3.96 -14.65
CA THR A 173 2.55 -2.99 -13.55
C THR A 173 1.10 -2.80 -13.13
N ILE A 174 0.18 -2.57 -14.08
CA ILE A 174 -1.24 -2.33 -13.77
C ILE A 174 -1.87 -3.56 -13.13
N PRO A 175 -1.83 -4.76 -13.72
CA PRO A 175 -2.46 -5.95 -13.13
C PRO A 175 -1.87 -6.28 -11.75
N PHE A 176 -0.55 -6.20 -11.60
CA PHE A 176 0.10 -6.45 -10.33
C PHE A 176 -0.40 -5.52 -9.22
N ASN A 177 -0.41 -4.21 -9.47
CA ASN A 177 -0.86 -3.24 -8.48
C ASN A 177 -2.34 -3.40 -8.15
N LEU A 178 -3.20 -3.63 -9.15
CA LEU A 178 -4.62 -3.87 -8.92
C LEU A 178 -4.85 -5.10 -8.05
N ILE A 179 -4.18 -6.22 -8.35
CA ILE A 179 -4.31 -7.46 -7.56
C ILE A 179 -3.80 -7.25 -6.13
N LYS A 180 -2.59 -6.70 -5.97
CA LYS A 180 -1.97 -6.47 -4.66
C LYS A 180 -2.83 -5.55 -3.80
N ILE A 181 -3.23 -4.40 -4.34
CA ILE A 181 -3.99 -3.39 -3.60
C ILE A 181 -5.40 -3.91 -3.30
N ALA A 182 -6.09 -4.54 -4.28
CA ALA A 182 -7.42 -5.10 -4.06
C ALA A 182 -7.42 -6.18 -2.99
N ALA A 183 -6.46 -7.11 -3.01
CA ALA A 183 -6.34 -8.16 -2.00
C ALA A 183 -6.17 -7.57 -0.59
N ASN A 184 -5.24 -6.61 -0.43
CA ASN A 184 -5.01 -5.94 0.85
C ASN A 184 -6.25 -5.18 1.34
N TYR A 185 -6.93 -4.46 0.44
CA TYR A 185 -8.09 -3.65 0.79
C TYR A 185 -9.31 -4.49 1.14
N LEU A 186 -9.54 -5.58 0.41
CA LEU A 186 -10.62 -6.53 0.71
C LEU A 186 -10.41 -7.20 2.07
N ILE A 187 -9.21 -7.71 2.32
CA ILE A 187 -8.87 -8.34 3.61
C ILE A 187 -8.96 -7.30 4.73
N GLY A 188 -8.40 -6.11 4.54
CA GLY A 188 -8.44 -5.02 5.51
C GLY A 188 -9.86 -4.60 5.85
N TYR A 189 -10.72 -4.44 4.84
CA TYR A 189 -12.13 -4.12 5.02
C TYR A 189 -12.88 -5.21 5.79
N PHE A 190 -12.69 -6.48 5.39
CA PHE A 190 -13.35 -7.61 6.04
C PHE A 190 -12.92 -7.76 7.50
N LEU A 191 -11.62 -7.69 7.80
CA LEU A 191 -11.12 -7.75 9.17
C LEU A 191 -11.62 -6.57 10.01
N MET A 192 -11.67 -5.38 9.43
CA MET A 192 -12.22 -4.21 10.07
C MET A 192 -13.69 -4.40 10.49
N GLU A 193 -14.53 -4.93 9.60
CA GLU A 193 -15.94 -5.22 9.91
C GLU A 193 -16.09 -6.29 11.00
N ARG A 194 -15.22 -7.30 10.99
CA ARG A 194 -15.20 -8.34 12.03
C ARG A 194 -14.75 -7.81 13.39
N LEU A 195 -13.70 -6.99 13.43
CA LEU A 195 -13.25 -6.36 14.66
C LEU A 195 -14.32 -5.45 15.27
N ALA A 196 -15.06 -4.71 14.44
CA ALA A 196 -16.16 -3.87 14.89
C ALA A 196 -17.31 -4.67 15.52
N SER A 197 -17.59 -5.88 15.02
CA SER A 197 -18.65 -6.74 15.55
C SER A 197 -18.29 -7.36 16.90
N VAL A 198 -17.01 -7.66 17.14
CA VAL A 198 -16.54 -8.33 18.37
C VAL A 198 -16.27 -7.34 19.52
N ARG A 199 -15.85 -6.11 19.20
CA ARG A 199 -15.62 -5.06 20.21
C ARG A 199 -16.31 -3.75 19.80
N PRO A 200 -17.47 -3.44 20.37
CA PRO A 200 -18.15 -2.15 20.17
C PRO A 200 -17.32 -0.93 20.58
N SER A 201 -16.29 -1.12 21.42
CA SER A 201 -15.32 -0.07 21.78
C SER A 201 -14.31 0.21 20.67
N PHE A 202 -14.14 -0.67 19.68
CA PHE A 202 -13.52 -0.39 18.39
C PHE A 202 -14.51 0.42 17.53
N LYS A 203 -14.88 1.60 18.03
CA LYS A 203 -15.66 2.54 17.24
C LYS A 203 -14.79 2.97 16.07
N PHE A 204 -15.03 2.35 14.91
CA PHE A 204 -14.62 2.96 13.66
C PHE A 204 -15.14 4.40 13.63
N ILE A 205 -14.37 5.27 12.98
CA ILE A 205 -14.71 6.71 12.92
C ILE A 205 -15.98 6.93 12.05
N TYR A 206 -16.78 5.93 11.74
CA TYR A 206 -18.09 6.17 11.18
C TYR A 206 -19.16 6.11 12.28
N GLU A 207 -19.88 7.22 12.40
CA GLU A 207 -21.13 7.23 13.14
C GLU A 207 -22.09 6.31 12.41
N ALA A 208 -22.39 5.14 13.01
CA ALA A 208 -23.56 4.38 12.62
C ALA A 208 -24.76 5.26 12.94
N LYS A 209 -25.39 5.83 11.90
CA LYS A 209 -26.76 6.31 11.98
C LYS A 209 -27.69 5.13 11.93
#